data_b4f1908144502feea9c6432efcd88c68
#
_entry.id   b4f1908144502feea9c6432efcd88c68
#
_cell.length_a   1.000
_cell.length_b   1.000
_cell.length_c   1.000
_cell.angle_alpha   90.00
_cell.angle_beta   90.00
_cell.angle_gamma   90.00
#
_symmetry.space_group_name_H-M   'P 1'
#
loop_
_entity.id
_entity.type
_entity.pdbx_description
1 polymer ?
#
loop_
_entity_poly.entity_id
_entity_poly.type
_entity_poly.pdbx_seq_one_letter_code
_entity_poly.pdbx_strand_id
1 'polypeptide(L)'
;MTEPRIAPTRTFAARPHSTGLVVHDPLTGLTHRAGTELASGRVRLSDTDVASLPEIHPAAMQADVPISVCWSPLVRCNLACPHCLDDKSVPELARPDRYRIAHLLAESAVLGVDISGGEPLLLRELPVLIDILVAGGSAVSVTTNGTHLARRAEALAARVDAVRISLDGPDAERHDHWRGTGSFDRAVAGIRAAVAHGIPTQIQTVLLRSTAWASVRPMVELAAALGVYGVTFLQMLPIGEGAVLADAEQLTDDEATELLAELNTTSAVPVRLRTREAAGGFTVIRADGHVWRNQPDAHAINSLRPLLSINDLALTARDGSA
;
A
#
# COMPACT_ATOMS: atom_id res chain seq x y z
N MET A 1 5.33 3.16 41.59
CA MET A 1 5.51 4.06 40.43
C MET A 1 5.78 3.15 39.24
N THR A 2 4.80 2.92 38.39
CA THR A 2 4.96 2.20 37.10
C THR A 2 5.77 3.11 36.19
N GLU A 3 6.93 2.64 35.70
CA GLU A 3 7.68 3.35 34.67
C GLU A 3 6.77 3.65 33.48
N PRO A 4 6.83 4.86 32.89
CA PRO A 4 6.07 5.17 31.72
C PRO A 4 6.48 4.18 30.61
N ARG A 5 5.56 3.34 30.17
CA ARG A 5 5.77 2.50 28.99
C ARG A 5 5.97 3.43 27.79
N ILE A 6 7.19 3.45 27.26
CA ILE A 6 7.48 4.16 26.01
C ILE A 6 6.58 3.54 24.95
N ALA A 7 5.76 4.39 24.30
CA ALA A 7 4.89 3.94 23.22
C ALA A 7 5.72 3.27 22.10
N PRO A 8 5.28 2.15 21.53
CA PRO A 8 6.00 1.50 20.45
C PRO A 8 6.17 2.47 19.28
N THR A 9 7.38 2.53 18.72
CA THR A 9 7.68 3.37 17.57
C THR A 9 7.80 2.53 16.32
N ARG A 10 7.45 3.09 15.17
CA ARG A 10 7.65 2.49 13.83
C ARG A 10 8.44 3.43 12.93
N THR A 11 8.88 2.94 11.78
CA THR A 11 9.74 3.71 10.86
C THR A 11 8.89 4.49 9.87
N PHE A 12 9.32 5.72 9.61
CA PHE A 12 8.82 6.65 8.60
C PHE A 12 9.99 7.15 7.77
N ALA A 13 9.73 7.74 6.61
CA ALA A 13 10.72 8.49 5.86
C ALA A 13 10.34 9.96 5.80
N ALA A 14 11.29 10.85 6.02
CA ALA A 14 11.09 12.29 6.04
C ALA A 14 12.11 13.01 5.17
N ARG A 15 11.69 14.09 4.49
CA ARG A 15 12.58 14.97 3.74
C ARG A 15 12.21 16.43 3.92
N PRO A 16 13.17 17.37 3.70
CA PRO A 16 12.88 18.80 3.69
C PRO A 16 11.85 19.17 2.62
N HIS A 17 11.01 20.13 2.97
CA HIS A 17 10.06 20.80 2.09
C HIS A 17 10.09 22.31 2.40
N SER A 18 9.54 23.15 1.54
CA SER A 18 9.58 24.62 1.68
C SER A 18 9.08 25.15 3.04
N THR A 19 8.24 24.42 3.75
CA THR A 19 7.62 24.85 5.01
C THR A 19 7.85 23.87 6.18
N GLY A 20 8.94 23.11 6.17
CA GLY A 20 9.26 22.11 7.19
C GLY A 20 9.70 20.78 6.59
N LEU A 21 9.16 19.67 7.08
CA LEU A 21 9.40 18.35 6.53
C LEU A 21 8.11 17.70 6.04
N VAL A 22 8.26 16.85 5.04
CA VAL A 22 7.24 15.89 4.61
C VAL A 22 7.60 14.54 5.16
N VAL A 23 6.65 13.87 5.78
CA VAL A 23 6.81 12.55 6.42
C VAL A 23 5.87 11.56 5.74
N HIS A 24 6.43 10.47 5.25
CA HIS A 24 5.66 9.36 4.66
C HIS A 24 5.54 8.20 5.63
N ASP A 25 4.31 7.73 5.81
CA ASP A 25 3.96 6.55 6.59
C ASP A 25 3.86 5.30 5.69
N PRO A 26 4.79 4.34 5.76
CA PRO A 26 4.76 3.15 4.92
C PRO A 26 3.59 2.22 5.25
N LEU A 27 3.04 2.27 6.46
CA LEU A 27 1.94 1.41 6.87
C LEU A 27 0.61 1.86 6.28
N THR A 28 0.29 3.14 6.37
CA THR A 28 -0.98 3.71 5.92
C THR A 28 -0.92 4.26 4.49
N GLY A 29 0.28 4.58 4.00
CA GLY A 29 0.51 5.30 2.74
C GLY A 29 0.22 6.80 2.86
N LEU A 30 -0.02 7.30 4.08
CA LEU A 30 -0.29 8.72 4.32
C LEU A 30 0.98 9.57 4.24
N THR A 31 0.74 10.83 3.99
CA THR A 31 1.76 11.87 4.01
C THR A 31 1.38 12.93 5.04
N HIS A 32 2.34 13.32 5.86
CA HIS A 32 2.14 14.28 6.94
C HIS A 32 3.14 15.43 6.80
N ARG A 33 2.81 16.58 7.40
CA ARG A 33 3.71 17.71 7.56
C ARG A 33 4.26 17.74 8.98
N ALA A 34 5.58 17.89 9.12
CA ALA A 34 6.22 18.06 10.40
C ALA A 34 7.02 19.39 10.41
N GLY A 35 7.31 19.89 11.61
CA GLY A 35 8.23 20.99 11.83
C GLY A 35 9.68 20.63 11.53
N THR A 36 10.57 21.61 11.62
CA THR A 36 12.01 21.45 11.35
C THR A 36 12.78 20.77 12.48
N GLU A 37 12.13 20.51 13.61
CA GLU A 37 12.72 19.80 14.76
C GLU A 37 12.89 18.30 14.52
N LEU A 38 12.15 17.73 13.54
CA LEU A 38 12.30 16.35 13.15
C LEU A 38 13.50 16.19 12.19
N ALA A 39 14.26 15.11 12.33
CA ALA A 39 15.34 14.79 11.42
C ALA A 39 14.82 14.34 10.05
N SER A 40 15.60 14.62 8.98
CA SER A 40 15.35 14.03 7.66
C SER A 40 15.94 12.62 7.54
N GLY A 41 15.43 11.84 6.58
CA GLY A 41 15.81 10.45 6.36
C GLY A 41 14.82 9.49 7.01
N ARG A 42 15.29 8.32 7.39
CA ARG A 42 14.46 7.32 8.10
C ARG A 42 14.38 7.68 9.58
N VAL A 43 13.17 7.91 10.08
CA VAL A 43 12.91 8.37 11.45
C VAL A 43 11.98 7.40 12.19
N ARG A 44 12.12 7.34 13.51
CA ARG A 44 11.26 6.52 14.39
C ARG A 44 10.27 7.44 15.10
N LEU A 45 8.97 7.23 14.88
CA LEU A 45 7.90 7.97 15.52
C LEU A 45 6.91 7.01 16.18
N SER A 46 6.30 7.45 17.29
CA SER A 46 5.15 6.74 17.84
C SER A 46 3.87 7.09 17.07
N ASP A 47 2.83 6.25 17.20
CA ASP A 47 1.54 6.54 16.59
C ASP A 47 0.91 7.82 17.15
N THR A 48 1.20 8.15 18.42
CA THR A 48 0.76 9.43 19.04
C THR A 48 1.44 10.63 18.39
N ASP A 49 2.76 10.54 18.13
CA ASP A 49 3.49 11.61 17.46
C ASP A 49 2.91 11.87 16.07
N VAL A 50 2.70 10.79 15.29
CA VAL A 50 2.15 10.90 13.93
C VAL A 50 0.71 11.41 13.92
N ALA A 51 -0.12 10.98 14.85
CA ALA A 51 -1.51 11.46 14.97
C ALA A 51 -1.60 12.97 15.24
N SER A 52 -0.54 13.58 15.78
CA SER A 52 -0.44 15.02 15.97
C SER A 52 -0.02 15.80 14.72
N LEU A 53 0.52 15.12 13.70
CA LEU A 53 0.99 15.76 12.47
C LEU A 53 -0.17 15.94 11.49
N PRO A 54 -0.33 17.14 10.90
CA PRO A 54 -1.31 17.35 9.85
C PRO A 54 -1.10 16.42 8.66
N GLU A 55 -2.15 15.73 8.26
CA GLU A 55 -2.18 14.97 7.01
C GLU A 55 -2.24 15.94 5.82
N ILE A 56 -1.48 15.64 4.78
CA ILE A 56 -1.49 16.39 3.53
C ILE A 56 -1.68 15.45 2.34
N HIS A 57 -2.56 15.84 1.43
CA HIS A 57 -2.73 15.09 0.20
C HIS A 57 -1.50 15.34 -0.71
N PRO A 58 -0.85 14.28 -1.25
CA PRO A 58 0.34 14.44 -2.10
C PRO A 58 0.13 15.37 -3.30
N ALA A 59 -1.07 15.41 -3.89
CA ALA A 59 -1.41 16.30 -4.99
C ALA A 59 -1.40 17.80 -4.60
N ALA A 60 -1.58 18.11 -3.31
CA ALA A 60 -1.49 19.51 -2.80
C ALA A 60 -0.03 19.97 -2.64
N MET A 61 0.93 19.09 -2.87
CA MET A 61 2.35 19.40 -2.76
C MET A 61 2.95 19.66 -4.14
N GLN A 62 3.68 20.77 -4.25
CA GLN A 62 4.56 21.00 -5.39
C GLN A 62 5.83 20.16 -5.19
N ALA A 63 5.87 18.98 -5.76
CA ALA A 63 7.00 18.07 -5.70
C ALA A 63 7.43 17.69 -7.13
N ASP A 64 8.75 17.64 -7.35
CA ASP A 64 9.30 17.26 -8.65
C ASP A 64 9.13 15.75 -8.92
N VAL A 65 9.08 14.95 -7.87
CA VAL A 65 8.90 13.48 -7.93
C VAL A 65 7.80 13.04 -6.95
N PRO A 66 7.17 11.86 -7.17
CA PRO A 66 6.19 11.32 -6.23
C PRO A 66 6.75 11.20 -4.81
N ILE A 67 5.91 11.44 -3.80
CA ILE A 67 6.27 11.18 -2.40
C ILE A 67 6.47 9.67 -2.19
N SER A 68 5.59 8.87 -2.77
CA SER A 68 5.68 7.42 -2.74
C SER A 68 5.28 6.81 -4.07
N VAL A 69 5.77 5.61 -4.32
CA VAL A 69 5.43 4.81 -5.50
C VAL A 69 4.99 3.42 -5.07
N CYS A 70 4.06 2.85 -5.82
CA CYS A 70 3.77 1.43 -5.81
C CYS A 70 4.63 0.77 -6.90
N TRP A 71 5.47 -0.17 -6.52
CA TRP A 71 6.29 -0.91 -7.48
C TRP A 71 5.79 -2.34 -7.58
N SER A 72 5.38 -2.73 -8.79
CA SER A 72 4.92 -4.07 -9.16
C SER A 72 6.03 -4.79 -9.95
N PRO A 73 7.05 -5.40 -9.31
CA PRO A 73 8.18 -6.00 -10.02
C PRO A 73 7.83 -7.29 -10.76
N LEU A 74 6.60 -7.80 -10.60
CA LEU A 74 6.09 -9.00 -11.25
C LEU A 74 4.57 -8.92 -11.41
N VAL A 75 4.04 -9.66 -12.38
CA VAL A 75 2.59 -9.90 -12.57
C VAL A 75 2.18 -11.31 -12.13
N ARG A 76 3.13 -12.24 -12.02
CA ARG A 76 2.85 -13.59 -11.54
C ARG A 76 2.27 -13.57 -10.14
N CYS A 77 1.16 -14.29 -9.97
CA CYS A 77 0.47 -14.46 -8.68
C CYS A 77 0.06 -15.91 -8.51
N ASN A 78 -0.02 -16.36 -7.28
CA ASN A 78 -0.57 -17.68 -6.95
C ASN A 78 -2.10 -17.66 -6.79
N LEU A 79 -2.74 -16.50 -6.97
CA LEU A 79 -4.19 -16.29 -6.97
C LEU A 79 -4.63 -15.68 -8.31
N ALA A 80 -5.96 -15.76 -8.58
CA ALA A 80 -6.59 -15.26 -9.79
C ALA A 80 -7.85 -14.44 -9.45
N CYS A 81 -7.67 -13.39 -8.63
CA CYS A 81 -8.76 -12.55 -8.16
C CYS A 81 -9.42 -11.81 -9.31
N PRO A 82 -10.76 -11.88 -9.51
CA PRO A 82 -11.45 -11.22 -10.62
C PRO A 82 -11.45 -9.69 -10.53
N HIS A 83 -11.24 -9.11 -9.35
CA HIS A 83 -11.13 -7.66 -9.12
C HIS A 83 -9.69 -7.14 -9.10
N CYS A 84 -8.72 -7.91 -9.66
CA CYS A 84 -7.31 -7.52 -9.67
C CYS A 84 -7.09 -6.26 -10.50
N LEU A 85 -6.30 -5.32 -9.95
CA LEU A 85 -5.92 -4.08 -10.65
C LEU A 85 -4.86 -4.31 -11.75
N ASP A 86 -4.15 -5.44 -11.68
CA ASP A 86 -3.02 -5.71 -12.57
C ASP A 86 -3.50 -6.35 -13.88
N ASP A 87 -2.77 -6.04 -14.93
CA ASP A 87 -2.91 -6.68 -16.23
C ASP A 87 -1.84 -7.77 -16.34
N LYS A 88 -2.27 -9.01 -16.27
CA LYS A 88 -1.38 -10.19 -16.28
C LYS A 88 -0.73 -10.48 -17.63
N SER A 89 -1.12 -9.77 -18.69
CA SER A 89 -0.49 -9.90 -20.01
C SER A 89 0.84 -9.14 -20.13
N VAL A 90 1.14 -8.26 -19.18
CA VAL A 90 2.36 -7.46 -19.17
C VAL A 90 3.60 -8.33 -18.93
N PRO A 91 4.66 -8.20 -19.77
CA PRO A 91 5.89 -8.94 -19.58
C PRO A 91 6.63 -8.50 -18.30
N GLU A 92 7.27 -9.45 -17.63
CA GLU A 92 8.12 -9.15 -16.48
C GLU A 92 9.55 -8.84 -16.91
N LEU A 93 10.13 -7.80 -16.31
CA LEU A 93 11.55 -7.52 -16.46
C LEU A 93 12.41 -8.66 -15.92
N ALA A 94 13.59 -8.84 -16.52
CA ALA A 94 14.60 -9.73 -16.00
C ALA A 94 15.15 -9.24 -14.65
N ARG A 95 15.73 -10.15 -13.87
CA ARG A 95 16.28 -9.84 -12.55
C ARG A 95 17.28 -8.66 -12.53
N PRO A 96 18.22 -8.52 -13.49
CA PRO A 96 19.11 -7.35 -13.51
C PRO A 96 18.37 -6.02 -13.66
N ASP A 97 17.31 -5.99 -14.47
CA ASP A 97 16.52 -4.77 -14.66
C ASP A 97 15.70 -4.41 -13.43
N ARG A 98 15.20 -5.39 -12.68
CA ARG A 98 14.59 -5.14 -11.38
C ARG A 98 15.57 -4.52 -10.39
N TYR A 99 16.82 -4.97 -10.37
CA TYR A 99 17.87 -4.32 -9.56
C TYR A 99 18.15 -2.89 -10.01
N ARG A 100 18.21 -2.65 -11.33
CA ARG A 100 18.35 -1.30 -11.88
C ARG A 100 17.23 -0.38 -11.41
N ILE A 101 15.97 -0.83 -11.45
CA ILE A 101 14.83 -0.04 -10.93
C ILE A 101 14.98 0.21 -9.43
N ALA A 102 15.35 -0.78 -8.63
CA ALA A 102 15.56 -0.61 -7.20
C ALA A 102 16.64 0.46 -6.90
N HIS A 103 17.75 0.47 -7.65
CA HIS A 103 18.79 1.49 -7.53
C HIS A 103 18.30 2.87 -7.97
N LEU A 104 17.57 2.99 -9.09
CA LEU A 104 16.97 4.26 -9.51
C LEU A 104 16.03 4.83 -8.42
N LEU A 105 15.23 3.99 -7.79
CA LEU A 105 14.36 4.41 -6.69
C LEU A 105 15.16 4.81 -5.45
N ALA A 106 16.19 4.07 -5.10
CA ALA A 106 17.07 4.36 -3.96
C ALA A 106 17.84 5.68 -4.14
N GLU A 107 18.18 6.05 -5.38
CA GLU A 107 18.85 7.31 -5.73
C GLU A 107 17.87 8.47 -5.90
N SER A 108 16.57 8.20 -5.98
CA SER A 108 15.53 9.22 -6.13
C SER A 108 15.18 9.90 -4.79
N ALA A 109 14.38 10.95 -4.86
CA ALA A 109 13.83 11.59 -3.66
C ALA A 109 12.50 10.97 -3.19
N VAL A 110 12.14 9.76 -3.65
CA VAL A 110 10.93 9.04 -3.24
C VAL A 110 11.08 8.58 -1.79
N LEU A 111 10.13 8.96 -0.92
CA LEU A 111 10.15 8.62 0.50
C LEU A 111 9.58 7.22 0.78
N GLY A 112 8.59 6.80 0.00
CA GLY A 112 7.93 5.52 0.21
C GLY A 112 7.96 4.63 -1.02
N VAL A 113 8.31 3.36 -0.84
CA VAL A 113 8.15 2.34 -1.87
C VAL A 113 7.30 1.20 -1.33
N ASP A 114 6.10 1.03 -1.92
CA ASP A 114 5.25 -0.12 -1.66
C ASP A 114 5.51 -1.19 -2.72
N ILE A 115 6.15 -2.29 -2.34
CA ILE A 115 6.38 -3.41 -3.25
C ILE A 115 5.12 -4.27 -3.30
N SER A 116 4.51 -4.33 -4.48
CA SER A 116 3.24 -5.00 -4.75
C SER A 116 3.35 -5.85 -6.03
N GLY A 117 2.33 -5.84 -6.88
CA GLY A 117 2.28 -6.50 -8.18
C GLY A 117 1.38 -7.74 -8.16
N GLY A 118 1.79 -8.82 -8.79
CA GLY A 118 1.13 -10.10 -8.62
C GLY A 118 1.22 -10.56 -7.16
N GLU A 119 2.18 -11.41 -6.82
CA GLU A 119 2.48 -11.73 -5.43
C GLU A 119 3.98 -11.53 -5.14
N PRO A 120 4.37 -10.46 -4.42
CA PRO A 120 5.78 -10.13 -4.21
C PRO A 120 6.54 -11.21 -3.42
N LEU A 121 5.86 -11.98 -2.57
CA LEU A 121 6.49 -13.07 -1.81
C LEU A 121 6.92 -14.26 -2.68
N LEU A 122 6.57 -14.29 -3.97
CA LEU A 122 7.11 -15.24 -4.94
C LEU A 122 8.52 -14.87 -5.42
N LEU A 123 8.94 -13.60 -5.28
CA LEU A 123 10.28 -13.18 -5.64
C LEU A 123 11.31 -13.67 -4.64
N ARG A 124 12.29 -14.42 -5.13
CA ARG A 124 13.41 -14.89 -4.30
C ARG A 124 14.33 -13.75 -3.87
N GLU A 125 14.50 -12.77 -4.77
CA GLU A 125 15.32 -11.58 -4.55
C GLU A 125 14.63 -10.45 -3.77
N LEU A 126 13.37 -10.60 -3.38
CA LEU A 126 12.63 -9.56 -2.63
C LEU A 126 13.43 -8.97 -1.45
N PRO A 127 14.11 -9.77 -0.58
CA PRO A 127 14.90 -9.19 0.50
C PRO A 127 16.01 -8.25 0.01
N VAL A 128 16.67 -8.57 -1.09
CA VAL A 128 17.74 -7.73 -1.67
C VAL A 128 17.17 -6.44 -2.24
N LEU A 129 16.01 -6.50 -2.91
CA LEU A 129 15.34 -5.29 -3.41
C LEU A 129 14.97 -4.35 -2.26
N ILE A 130 14.43 -4.90 -1.16
CA ILE A 130 14.12 -4.12 0.05
C ILE A 130 15.40 -3.49 0.62
N ASP A 131 16.48 -4.26 0.77
CA ASP A 131 17.74 -3.78 1.34
C ASP A 131 18.32 -2.61 0.51
N ILE A 132 18.23 -2.65 -0.82
CA ILE A 132 18.65 -1.55 -1.71
C ILE A 132 17.81 -0.28 -1.44
N LEU A 133 16.48 -0.40 -1.38
CA LEU A 133 15.57 0.72 -1.16
C LEU A 133 15.75 1.35 0.21
N VAL A 134 15.89 0.52 1.25
CA VAL A 134 16.15 0.95 2.63
C VAL A 134 17.49 1.68 2.74
N ALA A 135 18.54 1.18 2.07
CA ALA A 135 19.85 1.84 2.03
C ALA A 135 19.78 3.23 1.34
N GLY A 136 18.88 3.41 0.38
CA GLY A 136 18.58 4.71 -0.26
C GLY A 136 17.77 5.68 0.60
N GLY A 137 17.30 5.24 1.78
CA GLY A 137 16.55 6.09 2.73
C GLY A 137 15.04 6.00 2.59
N SER A 138 14.51 5.20 1.68
CA SER A 138 13.06 5.01 1.55
C SER A 138 12.49 4.20 2.71
N ALA A 139 11.27 4.50 3.11
CA ALA A 139 10.44 3.60 3.92
C ALA A 139 9.77 2.58 3.00
N VAL A 140 9.92 1.29 3.32
CA VAL A 140 9.50 0.20 2.43
C VAL A 140 8.37 -0.60 3.04
N SER A 141 7.25 -0.69 2.32
CA SER A 141 6.15 -1.61 2.62
C SER A 141 6.05 -2.71 1.57
N VAL A 142 5.40 -3.80 1.96
CA VAL A 142 5.05 -4.90 1.04
C VAL A 142 3.55 -5.14 1.11
N THR A 143 2.87 -5.03 -0.04
CA THR A 143 1.45 -5.41 -0.18
C THR A 143 1.37 -6.82 -0.75
N THR A 144 0.74 -7.74 0.00
CA THR A 144 0.71 -9.18 -0.31
C THR A 144 -0.69 -9.77 -0.07
N ASN A 145 -1.01 -10.85 -0.77
CA ASN A 145 -2.20 -11.65 -0.48
C ASN A 145 -2.06 -12.49 0.81
N GLY A 146 -0.91 -12.44 1.47
CA GLY A 146 -0.65 -13.08 2.76
C GLY A 146 -0.41 -14.59 2.73
N THR A 147 -0.73 -15.29 1.64
CA THR A 147 -0.73 -16.77 1.59
C THR A 147 0.67 -17.39 1.77
N HIS A 148 1.73 -16.64 1.50
CA HIS A 148 3.12 -17.05 1.70
C HIS A 148 3.77 -16.39 2.93
N LEU A 149 3.08 -15.45 3.58
CA LEU A 149 3.68 -14.59 4.61
C LEU A 149 4.10 -15.37 5.86
N ALA A 150 3.33 -16.38 6.28
CA ALA A 150 3.68 -17.19 7.45
C ALA A 150 5.08 -17.81 7.37
N ARG A 151 5.54 -18.16 6.16
CA ARG A 151 6.88 -18.73 5.92
C ARG A 151 7.96 -17.67 5.66
N ARG A 152 7.57 -16.42 5.45
CA ARG A 152 8.48 -15.33 5.06
C ARG A 152 8.59 -14.25 6.12
N ALA A 153 7.73 -14.26 7.14
CA ALA A 153 7.65 -13.20 8.14
C ALA A 153 8.97 -12.96 8.87
N GLU A 154 9.65 -14.02 9.33
CA GLU A 154 10.94 -13.91 9.99
C GLU A 154 11.98 -13.21 9.12
N ALA A 155 12.10 -13.59 7.84
CA ALA A 155 13.06 -13.00 6.91
C ALA A 155 12.73 -11.54 6.56
N LEU A 156 11.46 -11.16 6.64
CA LEU A 156 10.99 -9.80 6.36
C LEU A 156 11.08 -8.87 7.58
N ALA A 157 10.93 -9.39 8.80
CA ALA A 157 10.81 -8.60 10.02
C ALA A 157 11.97 -7.61 10.24
N ALA A 158 13.18 -7.98 9.84
CA ALA A 158 14.36 -7.12 9.98
C ALA A 158 14.56 -6.13 8.79
N ARG A 159 13.68 -6.16 7.78
CA ARG A 159 13.88 -5.45 6.51
C ARG A 159 12.77 -4.51 6.16
N VAL A 160 11.50 -4.96 6.27
CA VAL A 160 10.35 -4.12 5.91
C VAL A 160 9.95 -3.19 7.04
N ASP A 161 9.40 -2.05 6.70
CA ASP A 161 8.84 -1.10 7.66
C ASP A 161 7.36 -1.36 7.93
N ALA A 162 6.66 -1.99 6.98
CA ALA A 162 5.28 -2.39 7.12
C ALA A 162 4.90 -3.51 6.15
N VAL A 163 3.85 -4.27 6.47
CA VAL A 163 3.14 -5.13 5.52
C VAL A 163 1.67 -4.77 5.47
N ARG A 164 1.11 -4.81 4.26
CA ARG A 164 -0.31 -4.64 3.99
C ARG A 164 -0.85 -5.94 3.43
N ILE A 165 -1.83 -6.51 4.10
CA ILE A 165 -2.38 -7.80 3.71
C ILE A 165 -3.75 -7.59 3.06
N SER A 166 -3.89 -8.10 1.84
CA SER A 166 -5.16 -8.08 1.12
C SER A 166 -6.11 -9.13 1.68
N LEU A 167 -7.18 -8.70 2.34
CA LEU A 167 -8.19 -9.57 2.92
C LEU A 167 -9.58 -9.00 2.62
N ASP A 168 -10.38 -9.66 1.76
CA ASP A 168 -11.64 -9.11 1.24
C ASP A 168 -12.90 -9.70 1.90
N GLY A 169 -12.73 -10.45 2.96
CA GLY A 169 -13.83 -10.98 3.75
C GLY A 169 -13.41 -11.31 5.17
N PRO A 170 -14.31 -11.19 6.16
CA PRO A 170 -14.04 -11.48 7.56
C PRO A 170 -13.96 -12.98 7.87
N ASP A 171 -14.31 -13.81 6.91
CA ASP A 171 -14.35 -15.27 6.99
C ASP A 171 -13.94 -15.91 5.65
N ALA A 172 -13.78 -17.24 5.69
CA ALA A 172 -13.36 -18.01 4.52
C ALA A 172 -14.41 -17.97 3.39
N GLU A 173 -15.68 -17.97 3.70
CA GLU A 173 -16.75 -17.98 2.69
C GLU A 173 -16.66 -16.73 1.81
N ARG A 174 -16.57 -15.54 2.42
CA ARG A 174 -16.54 -14.26 1.72
C ARG A 174 -15.21 -13.98 1.06
N HIS A 175 -14.11 -14.26 1.77
CA HIS A 175 -12.77 -14.00 1.24
C HIS A 175 -12.42 -14.94 0.08
N ASP A 176 -12.64 -16.23 0.25
CA ASP A 176 -12.28 -17.26 -0.73
C ASP A 176 -13.12 -17.15 -2.00
N HIS A 177 -14.36 -16.65 -1.90
CA HIS A 177 -15.20 -16.33 -3.06
C HIS A 177 -14.46 -15.40 -4.04
N TRP A 178 -13.78 -14.40 -3.53
CA TRP A 178 -13.08 -13.40 -4.35
C TRP A 178 -11.61 -13.75 -4.62
N ARG A 179 -10.96 -14.49 -3.73
CA ARG A 179 -9.51 -14.72 -3.83
C ARG A 179 -9.11 -16.19 -4.02
N GLY A 180 -10.08 -17.10 -3.97
CA GLY A 180 -9.86 -18.53 -4.20
C GLY A 180 -9.76 -19.35 -2.92
N THR A 181 -10.24 -20.58 -3.01
CA THR A 181 -10.42 -21.51 -1.90
C THR A 181 -9.17 -21.69 -1.03
N GLY A 182 -9.34 -21.57 0.29
CA GLY A 182 -8.30 -21.75 1.29
C GLY A 182 -7.29 -20.60 1.35
N SER A 183 -7.56 -19.48 0.68
CA SER A 183 -6.70 -18.28 0.76
C SER A 183 -6.90 -17.55 2.09
N PHE A 184 -8.10 -17.55 2.67
CA PHE A 184 -8.39 -16.94 3.96
C PHE A 184 -7.53 -17.47 5.08
N ASP A 185 -7.54 -18.78 5.30
CA ASP A 185 -6.79 -19.40 6.40
C ASP A 185 -5.29 -19.13 6.27
N ARG A 186 -4.75 -19.18 5.03
CA ARG A 186 -3.35 -18.87 4.75
C ARG A 186 -3.02 -17.41 5.00
N ALA A 187 -3.90 -16.49 4.60
CA ALA A 187 -3.71 -15.06 4.84
C ALA A 187 -3.76 -14.73 6.33
N VAL A 188 -4.72 -15.29 7.08
CA VAL A 188 -4.82 -15.13 8.54
C VAL A 188 -3.60 -15.70 9.25
N ALA A 189 -3.11 -16.88 8.84
CA ALA A 189 -1.85 -17.42 9.36
C ALA A 189 -0.66 -16.49 9.07
N GLY A 190 -0.64 -15.88 7.88
CA GLY A 190 0.36 -14.88 7.50
C GLY A 190 0.30 -13.63 8.37
N ILE A 191 -0.91 -13.10 8.63
CA ILE A 191 -1.11 -11.95 9.52
C ILE A 191 -0.59 -12.25 10.93
N ARG A 192 -0.99 -13.38 11.50
CA ARG A 192 -0.53 -13.81 12.84
C ARG A 192 0.99 -13.92 12.92
N ALA A 193 1.63 -14.48 11.89
CA ALA A 193 3.09 -14.57 11.84
C ALA A 193 3.74 -13.18 11.74
N ALA A 194 3.24 -12.28 10.92
CA ALA A 194 3.76 -10.92 10.82
C ALA A 194 3.66 -10.16 12.15
N VAL A 195 2.49 -10.21 12.80
CA VAL A 195 2.28 -9.61 14.13
C VAL A 195 3.20 -10.23 15.18
N ALA A 196 3.34 -11.56 15.20
CA ALA A 196 4.22 -12.27 16.15
C ALA A 196 5.70 -11.89 15.98
N HIS A 197 6.13 -11.56 14.75
CA HIS A 197 7.48 -11.06 14.47
C HIS A 197 7.62 -9.53 14.60
N GLY A 198 6.60 -8.83 15.10
CA GLY A 198 6.63 -7.39 15.32
C GLY A 198 6.64 -6.54 14.06
N ILE A 199 6.22 -7.08 12.92
CA ILE A 199 6.10 -6.30 11.69
C ILE A 199 4.84 -5.43 11.78
N PRO A 200 4.93 -4.10 11.60
CA PRO A 200 3.75 -3.25 11.50
C PRO A 200 2.83 -3.75 10.37
N THR A 201 1.62 -4.14 10.74
CA THR A 201 0.71 -4.88 9.85
C THR A 201 -0.63 -4.18 9.74
N GLN A 202 -1.15 -4.03 8.51
CA GLN A 202 -2.46 -3.47 8.21
C GLN A 202 -3.21 -4.39 7.24
N ILE A 203 -4.54 -4.48 7.40
CA ILE A 203 -5.42 -5.12 6.41
C ILE A 203 -5.86 -4.08 5.37
N GLN A 204 -5.86 -4.50 4.10
CA GLN A 204 -6.49 -3.78 3.00
C GLN A 204 -7.61 -4.63 2.42
N THR A 205 -8.81 -4.04 2.32
CA THR A 205 -10.02 -4.70 1.83
C THR A 205 -10.59 -3.92 0.67
N VAL A 206 -10.77 -4.55 -0.48
CA VAL A 206 -11.50 -3.94 -1.60
C VAL A 206 -13.00 -3.99 -1.29
N LEU A 207 -13.65 -2.84 -1.36
CA LEU A 207 -15.11 -2.76 -1.21
C LEU A 207 -15.77 -3.19 -2.52
N LEU A 208 -16.47 -4.32 -2.47
CA LEU A 208 -17.28 -4.86 -3.54
C LEU A 208 -18.74 -4.79 -3.11
N ARG A 209 -19.61 -4.23 -3.95
CA ARG A 209 -21.03 -3.93 -3.64
C ARG A 209 -21.75 -5.12 -3.03
N SER A 210 -21.55 -6.30 -3.63
CA SER A 210 -22.23 -7.54 -3.21
C SER A 210 -21.90 -7.99 -1.78
N THR A 211 -20.74 -7.59 -1.23
CA THR A 211 -20.27 -8.07 0.08
C THR A 211 -20.00 -6.97 1.10
N ALA A 212 -19.85 -5.73 0.69
CA ALA A 212 -19.38 -4.63 1.54
C ALA A 212 -20.22 -4.43 2.80
N TRP A 213 -21.53 -4.30 2.67
CA TRP A 213 -22.46 -4.04 3.78
C TRP A 213 -22.41 -5.12 4.86
N ALA A 214 -22.25 -6.38 4.46
CA ALA A 214 -22.19 -7.49 5.41
C ALA A 214 -20.78 -7.73 5.99
N SER A 215 -19.74 -7.15 5.38
CA SER A 215 -18.35 -7.50 5.69
C SER A 215 -17.60 -6.42 6.48
N VAL A 216 -17.97 -5.15 6.36
CA VAL A 216 -17.15 -4.03 6.88
C VAL A 216 -17.00 -4.09 8.40
N ARG A 217 -18.08 -4.20 9.17
CA ARG A 217 -18.01 -4.28 10.65
C ARG A 217 -17.30 -5.55 11.12
N PRO A 218 -17.65 -6.77 10.65
CA PRO A 218 -16.93 -7.98 11.03
C PRO A 218 -15.44 -7.96 10.65
N MET A 219 -15.06 -7.26 9.57
CA MET A 219 -13.65 -7.10 9.19
C MET A 219 -12.86 -6.27 10.22
N VAL A 220 -13.47 -5.20 10.74
CA VAL A 220 -12.85 -4.37 11.80
C VAL A 220 -12.69 -5.18 13.09
N GLU A 221 -13.70 -5.97 13.45
CA GLU A 221 -13.64 -6.87 14.61
C GLU A 221 -12.53 -7.94 14.45
N LEU A 222 -12.43 -8.54 13.26
CA LEU A 222 -11.36 -9.49 12.93
C LEU A 222 -9.98 -8.83 13.01
N ALA A 223 -9.83 -7.62 12.48
CA ALA A 223 -8.58 -6.85 12.54
C ALA A 223 -8.13 -6.60 13.98
N ALA A 224 -9.05 -6.20 14.85
CA ALA A 224 -8.79 -6.03 16.28
C ALA A 224 -8.37 -7.35 16.94
N ALA A 225 -9.07 -8.45 16.65
CA ALA A 225 -8.77 -9.78 17.18
C ALA A 225 -7.40 -10.33 16.71
N LEU A 226 -6.97 -9.93 15.51
CA LEU A 226 -5.66 -10.31 14.96
C LEU A 226 -4.51 -9.41 15.45
N GLY A 227 -4.82 -8.31 16.15
CA GLY A 227 -3.81 -7.39 16.67
C GLY A 227 -3.08 -6.58 15.60
N VAL A 228 -3.71 -6.36 14.44
CA VAL A 228 -3.15 -5.51 13.40
C VAL A 228 -3.41 -4.02 13.71
N TYR A 229 -2.64 -3.15 13.09
CA TYR A 229 -2.75 -1.69 13.29
C TYR A 229 -4.15 -1.16 12.93
N GLY A 230 -4.74 -1.63 11.83
CA GLY A 230 -6.03 -1.16 11.37
C GLY A 230 -6.45 -1.74 10.03
N VAL A 231 -7.53 -1.21 9.49
CA VAL A 231 -8.08 -1.59 8.18
C VAL A 231 -8.17 -0.37 7.28
N THR A 232 -7.68 -0.50 6.05
CA THR A 232 -7.98 0.44 4.97
C THR A 232 -8.94 -0.22 3.99
N PHE A 233 -10.14 0.31 3.89
CA PHE A 233 -11.08 -0.04 2.85
C PHE A 233 -10.75 0.72 1.58
N LEU A 234 -10.69 0.00 0.47
CA LEU A 234 -10.33 0.52 -0.84
C LEU A 234 -11.58 0.50 -1.71
N GLN A 235 -12.01 1.64 -2.20
CA GLN A 235 -13.02 1.67 -3.24
C GLN A 235 -12.44 1.00 -4.50
N MET A 236 -13.20 0.09 -5.09
CA MET A 236 -12.79 -0.62 -6.29
C MET A 236 -12.50 0.34 -7.45
N LEU A 237 -11.36 0.16 -8.11
CA LEU A 237 -11.01 0.88 -9.32
C LEU A 237 -11.40 0.05 -10.57
N PRO A 238 -12.05 0.63 -11.58
CA PRO A 238 -12.52 -0.08 -12.77
C PRO A 238 -11.39 -0.25 -13.81
N ILE A 239 -10.26 -0.83 -13.40
CA ILE A 239 -9.06 -1.04 -14.24
C ILE A 239 -8.54 -2.46 -14.09
N GLY A 240 -7.67 -2.89 -15.00
CA GLY A 240 -7.09 -4.24 -15.00
C GLY A 240 -8.15 -5.32 -15.19
N GLU A 241 -7.97 -6.47 -14.55
CA GLU A 241 -8.93 -7.57 -14.60
C GLU A 241 -10.29 -7.16 -13.99
N GLY A 242 -10.28 -6.25 -12.99
CA GLY A 242 -11.49 -5.76 -12.31
C GLY A 242 -12.38 -4.86 -13.15
N ALA A 243 -11.93 -4.38 -14.30
CA ALA A 243 -12.71 -3.47 -15.15
C ALA A 243 -14.09 -4.03 -15.54
N VAL A 244 -14.17 -5.34 -15.78
CA VAL A 244 -15.42 -6.03 -16.16
C VAL A 244 -16.45 -6.11 -15.03
N LEU A 245 -16.04 -5.86 -13.79
CA LEU A 245 -16.90 -5.90 -12.60
C LEU A 245 -17.47 -4.51 -12.23
N ALA A 246 -17.03 -3.45 -12.90
CA ALA A 246 -17.32 -2.07 -12.50
C ALA A 246 -18.83 -1.81 -12.31
N ASP A 247 -19.65 -2.17 -13.28
CA ASP A 247 -21.09 -1.93 -13.25
C ASP A 247 -21.81 -2.68 -12.11
N ALA A 248 -21.31 -3.87 -11.75
CA ALA A 248 -21.95 -4.73 -10.77
C ALA A 248 -21.42 -4.45 -9.34
N GLU A 249 -20.12 -4.21 -9.19
CA GLU A 249 -19.44 -4.29 -7.90
C GLU A 249 -18.88 -2.94 -7.40
N GLN A 250 -18.82 -1.91 -8.23
CA GLN A 250 -18.30 -0.62 -7.80
C GLN A 250 -19.32 0.15 -6.94
N LEU A 251 -18.89 0.58 -5.76
CA LEU A 251 -19.63 1.54 -4.94
C LEU A 251 -19.35 2.97 -5.44
N THR A 252 -20.33 3.87 -5.32
CA THR A 252 -20.09 5.30 -5.44
C THR A 252 -19.30 5.83 -4.24
N ASP A 253 -18.75 7.04 -4.35
CA ASP A 253 -18.01 7.68 -3.24
C ASP A 253 -18.95 7.92 -2.04
N ASP A 254 -20.20 8.32 -2.30
CA ASP A 254 -21.20 8.52 -1.26
C ASP A 254 -21.56 7.21 -0.55
N GLU A 255 -21.84 6.13 -1.27
CA GLU A 255 -22.12 4.82 -0.70
C GLU A 255 -20.95 4.29 0.13
N ALA A 256 -19.71 4.43 -0.34
CA ALA A 256 -18.53 4.00 0.38
C ALA A 256 -18.31 4.84 1.66
N THR A 257 -18.60 6.14 1.60
CA THR A 257 -18.48 7.06 2.73
C THR A 257 -19.56 6.77 3.78
N GLU A 258 -20.81 6.58 3.36
CA GLU A 258 -21.93 6.23 4.24
C GLU A 258 -21.68 4.90 4.97
N LEU A 259 -21.20 3.89 4.23
CA LEU A 259 -20.89 2.56 4.77
C LEU A 259 -19.89 2.61 5.94
N LEU A 260 -18.97 3.57 5.95
CA LEU A 260 -17.92 3.66 6.97
C LEU A 260 -18.18 4.76 8.02
N ALA A 261 -19.19 5.59 7.84
CA ALA A 261 -19.45 6.73 8.72
C ALA A 261 -19.62 6.33 10.19
N GLU A 262 -20.34 5.25 10.46
CA GLU A 262 -20.58 4.76 11.82
C GLU A 262 -19.36 4.10 12.49
N LEU A 263 -18.42 3.56 11.68
CA LEU A 263 -17.28 2.80 12.20
C LEU A 263 -16.20 3.71 12.78
N ASN A 264 -16.02 4.90 12.23
CA ASN A 264 -14.98 5.83 12.65
C ASN A 264 -15.11 6.32 14.10
N THR A 265 -16.30 6.19 14.70
CA THR A 265 -16.58 6.65 16.08
C THR A 265 -16.51 5.53 17.13
N THR A 266 -16.54 4.26 16.73
CA THR A 266 -16.73 3.13 17.67
C THR A 266 -15.69 1.99 17.48
N SER A 267 -14.82 2.07 16.50
CA SER A 267 -13.90 0.97 16.21
C SER A 267 -12.72 0.88 17.17
N ALA A 268 -12.34 -0.36 17.52
CA ALA A 268 -11.19 -0.65 18.37
C ALA A 268 -9.82 -0.48 17.69
N VAL A 269 -9.81 -0.33 16.36
CA VAL A 269 -8.62 -0.10 15.53
C VAL A 269 -8.89 1.01 14.52
N PRO A 270 -7.87 1.73 14.04
CA PRO A 270 -8.03 2.72 12.98
C PRO A 270 -8.71 2.15 11.73
N VAL A 271 -9.75 2.84 11.26
CA VAL A 271 -10.47 2.51 10.03
C VAL A 271 -10.32 3.66 9.05
N ARG A 272 -9.98 3.35 7.81
CA ARG A 272 -9.79 4.34 6.75
C ARG A 272 -10.51 3.93 5.48
N LEU A 273 -11.00 4.92 4.75
CA LEU A 273 -11.47 4.77 3.38
C LEU A 273 -10.48 5.44 2.43
N ARG A 274 -10.09 4.73 1.38
CA ARG A 274 -9.42 5.31 0.22
C ARG A 274 -10.39 5.26 -0.96
N THR A 275 -10.99 6.41 -1.26
CA THR A 275 -11.87 6.59 -2.40
C THR A 275 -11.09 6.58 -3.72
N ARG A 276 -11.79 6.55 -4.85
CA ARG A 276 -11.19 6.71 -6.18
C ARG A 276 -10.48 8.06 -6.30
N GLU A 277 -11.08 9.13 -5.78
CA GLU A 277 -10.47 10.46 -5.76
C GLU A 277 -9.18 10.47 -4.93
N ALA A 278 -9.21 9.92 -3.73
CA ALA A 278 -8.03 9.80 -2.86
C ALA A 278 -6.94 8.89 -3.46
N ALA A 279 -7.31 7.96 -4.36
CA ALA A 279 -6.38 7.15 -5.13
C ALA A 279 -5.86 7.87 -6.38
N GLY A 280 -6.40 9.06 -6.73
CA GLY A 280 -5.90 9.85 -7.84
C GLY A 280 -4.46 10.28 -7.65
N GLY A 281 -3.67 10.18 -8.71
CA GLY A 281 -2.27 10.61 -8.70
C GLY A 281 -1.29 9.64 -8.06
N PHE A 282 -1.69 8.47 -7.57
CA PHE A 282 -0.70 7.48 -7.14
C PHE A 282 0.10 6.95 -8.35
N THR A 283 1.39 6.79 -8.15
CA THR A 283 2.32 6.39 -9.20
C THR A 283 2.66 4.92 -9.06
N VAL A 284 2.53 4.17 -10.14
CA VAL A 284 2.86 2.75 -10.22
C VAL A 284 4.00 2.54 -11.19
N ILE A 285 4.99 1.74 -10.79
CA ILE A 285 6.00 1.19 -11.67
C ILE A 285 5.61 -0.26 -11.94
N ARG A 286 5.33 -0.59 -13.20
CA ARG A 286 4.81 -1.90 -13.61
C ARG A 286 5.92 -2.91 -13.81
N ALA A 287 5.54 -4.18 -14.00
CA ALA A 287 6.47 -5.31 -14.13
C ALA A 287 7.39 -5.21 -15.37
N ASP A 288 6.96 -4.49 -16.40
CA ASP A 288 7.73 -4.18 -17.60
C ASP A 288 8.61 -2.93 -17.47
N GLY A 289 8.64 -2.32 -16.28
CA GLY A 289 9.42 -1.12 -16.00
C GLY A 289 8.81 0.19 -16.49
N HIS A 290 7.54 0.18 -16.90
CA HIS A 290 6.84 1.41 -17.25
C HIS A 290 6.22 2.07 -16.02
N VAL A 291 6.29 3.40 -15.98
CA VAL A 291 5.61 4.24 -15.00
C VAL A 291 4.21 4.57 -15.50
N TRP A 292 3.24 4.39 -14.63
CA TRP A 292 1.86 4.80 -14.81
C TRP A 292 1.40 5.65 -13.63
N ARG A 293 0.61 6.68 -13.90
CA ARG A 293 0.00 7.50 -12.86
C ARG A 293 -1.50 7.40 -12.95
N ASN A 294 -2.13 6.99 -11.86
CA ASN A 294 -3.57 6.85 -11.78
C ASN A 294 -4.27 8.22 -11.85
N GLN A 295 -5.36 8.28 -12.58
CA GLN A 295 -6.31 9.39 -12.59
C GLN A 295 -7.61 8.94 -11.91
N PRO A 296 -8.33 9.83 -11.20
CA PRO A 296 -9.57 9.47 -10.50
C PRO A 296 -10.64 8.88 -11.42
N ASP A 297 -10.66 9.30 -12.66
CA ASP A 297 -11.59 8.88 -13.71
C ASP A 297 -11.02 7.82 -14.67
N ALA A 298 -9.85 7.25 -14.35
CA ALA A 298 -9.24 6.24 -15.22
C ALA A 298 -10.10 4.97 -15.30
N HIS A 299 -10.35 4.53 -16.53
CA HIS A 299 -10.98 3.24 -16.86
C HIS A 299 -10.01 2.26 -17.51
N ALA A 300 -8.78 2.68 -17.75
CA ALA A 300 -7.72 1.88 -18.34
C ALA A 300 -6.35 2.37 -17.87
N ILE A 301 -5.37 1.47 -17.94
CA ILE A 301 -3.95 1.80 -17.72
C ILE A 301 -3.39 2.29 -19.06
N ASN A 302 -3.16 3.58 -19.17
CA ASN A 302 -2.67 4.27 -20.37
C ASN A 302 -1.51 5.22 -20.05
N SER A 303 -1.04 5.97 -21.05
CA SER A 303 0.02 6.98 -20.88
C SER A 303 1.28 6.45 -20.20
N LEU A 304 1.69 5.23 -20.56
CA LEU A 304 2.85 4.55 -19.99
C LEU A 304 4.15 5.14 -20.56
N ARG A 305 5.14 5.31 -19.66
CA ARG A 305 6.51 5.69 -20.06
C ARG A 305 7.55 4.77 -19.41
N PRO A 306 8.63 4.38 -20.11
CA PRO A 306 9.65 3.54 -19.51
C PRO A 306 10.42 4.29 -18.42
N LEU A 307 10.75 3.62 -17.30
CA LEU A 307 11.61 4.15 -16.25
C LEU A 307 13.08 3.84 -16.60
N LEU A 308 13.73 4.78 -17.25
CA LEU A 308 15.14 4.68 -17.67
C LEU A 308 16.07 5.49 -16.78
N SER A 309 15.55 6.58 -16.19
CA SER A 309 16.27 7.50 -15.32
C SER A 309 15.36 8.03 -14.19
N ILE A 310 15.94 8.69 -13.20
CA ILE A 310 15.19 9.35 -12.11
C ILE A 310 14.21 10.41 -12.67
N ASN A 311 14.58 11.07 -13.77
CA ASN A 311 13.75 12.09 -14.40
C ASN A 311 12.41 11.54 -14.94
N ASP A 312 12.33 10.25 -15.20
CA ASP A 312 11.10 9.61 -15.66
C ASP A 312 10.06 9.45 -14.53
N LEU A 313 10.46 9.71 -13.27
CA LEU A 313 9.55 9.83 -12.12
C LEU A 313 8.96 11.24 -11.98
N ALA A 314 9.47 12.23 -12.74
CA ALA A 314 9.04 13.61 -12.58
C ALA A 314 7.55 13.79 -12.84
N LEU A 315 6.90 14.55 -11.93
CA LEU A 315 5.48 14.93 -12.02
C LEU A 315 5.34 16.17 -12.91
N THR A 316 5.57 16.03 -14.21
CA THR A 316 5.42 17.17 -15.14
C THR A 316 3.94 17.40 -15.45
N ALA A 317 3.57 18.68 -15.67
CA ALA A 317 2.22 19.12 -16.01
C ALA A 317 1.68 18.55 -17.36
N ARG A 318 2.44 17.69 -18.04
CA ARG A 318 2.08 17.05 -19.31
C ARG A 318 1.25 15.76 -19.15
N ASP A 319 1.10 15.25 -17.93
CA ASP A 319 0.38 14.00 -17.67
C ASP A 319 -1.15 14.20 -17.53
N GLY A 320 -1.65 15.42 -17.74
CA GLY A 320 -3.06 15.80 -17.58
C GLY A 320 -3.72 16.43 -18.80
N SER A 321 -3.10 16.45 -19.97
CA SER A 321 -3.70 17.03 -21.17
C SER A 321 -3.29 16.25 -22.42
N ALA A 322 -4.05 15.24 -22.76
CA ALA A 322 -4.24 14.72 -24.12
C ALA A 322 -5.61 14.02 -24.20
#